data_3ab50d07b3eb57de317110faaf2a1ae3
#
_entry.id   3ab50d07b3eb57de317110faaf2a1ae3
#
_cell.length_a   1.000
_cell.length_b   1.000
_cell.length_c   1.000
_cell.angle_alpha   90.00
_cell.angle_beta   90.00
_cell.angle_gamma   90.00
#
_symmetry.space_group_name_H-M   'P 1'
#
loop_
_entity.id
_entity.type
_entity.pdbx_description
1 polymer ?
#
loop_
_entity_poly.entity_id
_entity_poly.type
_entity_poly.pdbx_seq_one_letter_code
_entity_poly.pdbx_strand_id
1 'polypeptide(L)'
;MKYLITGGAGFIGSHLSEALTNRGDSVTVVDNLSTGKNTFNSSVEFIEGSIFDIPLMDKLISQSDYVLHLAAAVGVFNIVNKPLESLMTNIKGTEIILELCDKYKKSILITSTSEVYGKNNEVPLSESSDRVLGSPLLSRWSYSEAKAVDESMAYFYYQEKGLQVRLVRLFNTVGPRQVGHYGMVVPRFVTAALKNKPLSVYGSGDQIRCFCHVSDAVRALLLVIDSDKAIGQVFNIGNNQQISIMELAKKIIEVTDSSSEIEQIPYEKAYPAGFEDMQRRVPDISKIKQVLGWAPEINLDQIIKDIAAFSTK
;
A
#
# COMPACT_ATOMS: atom_id res chain seq x y z
N MET A 1 -0.37 21.58 -10.67
CA MET A 1 -1.43 20.71 -11.25
C MET A 1 -2.55 20.52 -10.23
N LYS A 2 -3.73 20.04 -10.68
CA LYS A 2 -4.86 19.70 -9.80
C LYS A 2 -4.94 18.18 -9.67
N TYR A 3 -4.62 17.67 -8.49
CA TYR A 3 -4.67 16.25 -8.19
C TYR A 3 -5.95 15.87 -7.44
N LEU A 4 -6.61 14.81 -7.89
CA LEU A 4 -7.66 14.14 -7.12
C LEU A 4 -7.08 12.85 -6.53
N ILE A 5 -7.12 12.71 -5.21
CA ILE A 5 -6.63 11.53 -4.50
C ILE A 5 -7.80 10.78 -3.87
N THR A 6 -8.14 9.61 -4.34
CA THR A 6 -9.08 8.72 -3.66
C THR A 6 -8.35 7.89 -2.61
N GLY A 7 -8.95 7.73 -1.43
CA GLY A 7 -8.27 7.09 -0.29
C GLY A 7 -7.15 7.95 0.32
N GLY A 8 -7.22 9.27 0.10
CA GLY A 8 -6.17 10.20 0.51
C GLY A 8 -6.06 10.40 2.02
N ALA A 9 -7.10 10.10 2.81
CA ALA A 9 -7.05 10.14 4.27
C ALA A 9 -6.43 8.87 4.89
N GLY A 10 -6.08 7.88 4.07
CA GLY A 10 -5.35 6.70 4.48
C GLY A 10 -3.87 6.96 4.76
N PHE A 11 -3.14 5.91 5.15
CA PHE A 11 -1.74 5.98 5.53
C PHE A 11 -0.85 6.61 4.44
N ILE A 12 -0.76 6.00 3.26
CA ILE A 12 0.09 6.50 2.17
C ILE A 12 -0.49 7.77 1.57
N GLY A 13 -1.82 7.82 1.40
CA GLY A 13 -2.53 8.96 0.81
C GLY A 13 -2.30 10.26 1.56
N SER A 14 -2.27 10.23 2.90
CA SER A 14 -2.04 11.45 3.71
C SER A 14 -0.63 12.01 3.55
N HIS A 15 0.39 11.16 3.42
CA HIS A 15 1.77 11.59 3.13
C HIS A 15 1.92 12.10 1.70
N LEU A 16 1.27 11.46 0.72
CA LEU A 16 1.29 11.89 -0.67
C LEU A 16 0.59 13.24 -0.86
N SER A 17 -0.57 13.42 -0.21
CA SER A 17 -1.31 14.69 -0.21
C SER A 17 -0.46 15.84 0.33
N GLU A 18 0.22 15.62 1.45
CA GLU A 18 1.12 16.58 2.06
C GLU A 18 2.32 16.91 1.14
N ALA A 19 2.93 15.89 0.53
CA ALA A 19 4.06 16.09 -0.38
C ALA A 19 3.68 16.90 -1.62
N LEU A 20 2.52 16.63 -2.23
CA LEU A 20 2.01 17.38 -3.36
C LEU A 20 1.66 18.84 -2.99
N THR A 21 1.02 19.03 -1.86
CA THR A 21 0.69 20.37 -1.36
C THR A 21 1.95 21.19 -1.07
N ASN A 22 2.96 20.57 -0.43
CA ASN A 22 4.25 21.23 -0.17
C ASN A 22 5.02 21.57 -1.47
N ARG A 23 4.75 20.83 -2.55
CA ARG A 23 5.26 21.13 -3.89
C ARG A 23 4.53 22.31 -4.57
N GLY A 24 3.42 22.78 -4.00
CA GLY A 24 2.61 23.86 -4.54
C GLY A 24 1.48 23.40 -5.47
N ASP A 25 1.16 22.10 -5.47
CA ASP A 25 0.04 21.57 -6.23
C ASP A 25 -1.29 21.75 -5.50
N SER A 26 -2.39 21.80 -6.25
CA SER A 26 -3.76 21.79 -5.72
C SER A 26 -4.19 20.33 -5.48
N VAL A 27 -4.59 20.01 -4.28
CA VAL A 27 -4.94 18.63 -3.89
C VAL A 27 -6.37 18.58 -3.36
N THR A 28 -7.21 17.78 -4.02
CA THR A 28 -8.53 17.38 -3.53
C THR A 28 -8.48 15.92 -3.11
N VAL A 29 -8.90 15.61 -1.89
CA VAL A 29 -8.96 14.26 -1.33
C VAL A 29 -10.40 13.81 -1.20
N VAL A 30 -10.71 12.60 -1.68
CA VAL A 30 -11.98 11.89 -1.39
C VAL A 30 -11.68 10.64 -0.58
N ASP A 31 -12.35 10.50 0.56
CA ASP A 31 -12.20 9.34 1.44
C ASP A 31 -13.50 9.13 2.25
N ASN A 32 -13.91 7.91 2.46
CA ASN A 32 -15.10 7.58 3.26
C ASN A 32 -14.78 7.34 4.75
N LEU A 33 -13.52 7.55 5.14
CA LEU A 33 -12.99 7.41 6.49
C LEU A 33 -13.18 6.02 7.11
N SER A 34 -13.39 4.98 6.29
CA SER A 34 -13.55 3.60 6.78
C SER A 34 -12.31 3.08 7.52
N THR A 35 -11.13 3.56 7.17
CA THR A 35 -9.84 3.23 7.81
C THR A 35 -8.96 4.47 8.03
N GLY A 36 -9.18 5.53 7.26
CA GLY A 36 -8.45 6.79 7.30
C GLY A 36 -8.94 7.74 8.41
N LYS A 37 -8.20 8.81 8.57
CA LYS A 37 -8.56 9.93 9.46
C LYS A 37 -8.35 11.24 8.72
N ASN A 38 -9.33 12.12 8.78
CA ASN A 38 -9.14 13.48 8.28
C ASN A 38 -8.24 14.26 9.26
N THR A 39 -6.97 14.39 8.89
CA THR A 39 -5.96 15.17 9.63
C THR A 39 -5.40 16.31 8.78
N PHE A 40 -6.08 16.65 7.69
CA PHE A 40 -5.64 17.70 6.77
C PHE A 40 -5.86 19.09 7.36
N ASN A 41 -4.97 20.00 7.01
CA ASN A 41 -5.14 21.44 7.20
C ASN A 41 -5.88 22.07 5.99
N SER A 42 -6.07 23.36 6.02
CA SER A 42 -6.78 24.12 4.96
C SER A 42 -6.10 24.12 3.59
N SER A 43 -4.90 23.56 3.45
CA SER A 43 -4.19 23.46 2.16
C SER A 43 -4.64 22.28 1.30
N VAL A 44 -5.41 21.35 1.87
CA VAL A 44 -5.99 20.21 1.16
C VAL A 44 -7.50 20.32 1.19
N GLU A 45 -8.13 20.29 0.03
CA GLU A 45 -9.60 20.19 -0.06
C GLU A 45 -10.01 18.75 0.28
N PHE A 46 -10.62 18.55 1.44
CA PHE A 46 -11.11 17.25 1.88
C PHE A 46 -12.61 17.11 1.66
N ILE A 47 -13.00 16.03 1.00
CA ILE A 47 -14.39 15.67 0.74
C ILE A 47 -14.63 14.26 1.33
N GLU A 48 -15.51 14.17 2.33
CA GLU A 48 -15.97 12.87 2.81
C GLU A 48 -16.96 12.31 1.80
N GLY A 49 -16.59 11.17 1.20
CA GLY A 49 -17.37 10.56 0.13
C GLY A 49 -16.87 9.20 -0.29
N SER A 50 -17.69 8.50 -1.06
CA SER A 50 -17.39 7.15 -1.56
C SER A 50 -17.01 7.19 -3.04
N ILE A 51 -16.05 6.33 -3.44
CA ILE A 51 -15.75 6.09 -4.86
C ILE A 51 -16.94 5.48 -5.64
N PHE A 52 -17.95 4.99 -4.93
CA PHE A 52 -19.22 4.50 -5.51
C PHE A 52 -20.25 5.60 -5.76
N ASP A 53 -20.03 6.81 -5.25
CA ASP A 53 -20.87 7.98 -5.56
C ASP A 53 -20.45 8.53 -6.95
N ILE A 54 -21.05 7.93 -7.99
CA ILE A 54 -20.74 8.25 -9.38
C ILE A 54 -20.94 9.74 -9.68
N PRO A 55 -22.03 10.42 -9.28
CA PRO A 55 -22.19 11.86 -9.48
C PRO A 55 -21.06 12.69 -8.86
N LEU A 56 -20.64 12.35 -7.63
CA LEU A 56 -19.54 13.01 -6.94
C LEU A 56 -18.23 12.79 -7.70
N MET A 57 -17.90 11.53 -8.05
CA MET A 57 -16.66 11.20 -8.74
C MET A 57 -16.60 11.79 -10.15
N ASP A 58 -17.71 11.80 -10.89
CA ASP A 58 -17.81 12.43 -12.21
C ASP A 58 -17.46 13.92 -12.15
N LYS A 59 -18.04 14.65 -11.17
CA LYS A 59 -17.73 16.06 -10.93
C LYS A 59 -16.25 16.27 -10.62
N LEU A 60 -15.70 15.50 -9.67
CA LEU A 60 -14.33 15.72 -9.18
C LEU A 60 -13.27 15.35 -10.22
N ILE A 61 -13.45 14.23 -10.92
CA ILE A 61 -12.54 13.79 -11.97
C ILE A 61 -12.56 14.79 -13.14
N SER A 62 -13.74 15.31 -13.54
CA SER A 62 -13.81 16.30 -14.60
C SER A 62 -12.99 17.56 -14.30
N GLN A 63 -12.90 17.96 -13.03
CA GLN A 63 -12.22 19.17 -12.55
C GLN A 63 -10.73 18.99 -12.24
N SER A 64 -10.25 17.74 -12.18
CA SER A 64 -8.85 17.42 -11.92
C SER A 64 -8.02 17.34 -13.21
N ASP A 65 -6.70 17.44 -13.07
CA ASP A 65 -5.75 17.16 -14.15
C ASP A 65 -5.26 15.71 -14.09
N TYR A 66 -5.15 15.16 -12.87
CA TYR A 66 -4.59 13.86 -12.59
C TYR A 66 -5.33 13.15 -11.44
N VAL A 67 -5.58 11.86 -11.58
CA VAL A 67 -6.21 11.03 -10.54
C VAL A 67 -5.19 10.08 -9.93
N LEU A 68 -5.09 10.09 -8.60
CA LEU A 68 -4.29 9.15 -7.83
C LEU A 68 -5.24 8.21 -7.07
N HIS A 69 -5.39 6.99 -7.58
CA HIS A 69 -6.35 6.02 -7.04
C HIS A 69 -5.66 5.14 -5.99
N LEU A 70 -5.80 5.54 -4.71
CA LEU A 70 -5.29 4.83 -3.55
C LEU A 70 -6.40 4.19 -2.72
N ALA A 71 -7.67 4.52 -2.98
CA ALA A 71 -8.80 3.91 -2.30
C ALA A 71 -8.85 2.41 -2.59
N ALA A 72 -8.82 1.61 -1.52
CA ALA A 72 -8.88 0.16 -1.58
C ALA A 72 -9.33 -0.41 -0.24
N ALA A 73 -10.04 -1.53 -0.26
CA ALA A 73 -10.30 -2.31 0.94
C ALA A 73 -9.05 -3.16 1.22
N VAL A 74 -8.28 -2.77 2.25
CA VAL A 74 -6.98 -3.38 2.60
C VAL A 74 -6.98 -3.92 4.03
N GLY A 75 -5.98 -4.74 4.33
CA GLY A 75 -5.73 -5.33 5.64
C GLY A 75 -6.25 -6.76 5.76
N VAL A 76 -5.36 -7.66 6.24
CA VAL A 76 -5.64 -9.10 6.34
C VAL A 76 -6.93 -9.38 7.10
N PHE A 77 -7.19 -8.64 8.17
CA PHE A 77 -8.42 -8.81 8.96
C PHE A 77 -9.70 -8.53 8.14
N ASN A 78 -9.73 -7.44 7.37
CA ASN A 78 -10.87 -7.09 6.53
C ASN A 78 -11.05 -8.11 5.38
N ILE A 79 -9.95 -8.49 4.74
CA ILE A 79 -9.95 -9.44 3.63
C ILE A 79 -10.51 -10.81 4.07
N VAL A 80 -10.12 -11.28 5.25
CA VAL A 80 -10.55 -12.58 5.77
C VAL A 80 -12.00 -12.55 6.26
N ASN A 81 -12.43 -11.47 6.96
CA ASN A 81 -13.75 -11.42 7.58
C ASN A 81 -14.84 -10.84 6.66
N LYS A 82 -14.47 -10.04 5.65
CA LYS A 82 -15.40 -9.40 4.70
C LYS A 82 -14.91 -9.55 3.25
N PRO A 83 -14.67 -10.78 2.77
CA PRO A 83 -14.02 -10.99 1.48
C PRO A 83 -14.82 -10.43 0.29
N LEU A 84 -16.14 -10.57 0.30
CA LEU A 84 -17.01 -10.05 -0.77
C LEU A 84 -16.98 -8.52 -0.82
N GLU A 85 -17.09 -7.85 0.33
CA GLU A 85 -17.03 -6.39 0.41
C GLU A 85 -15.67 -5.88 -0.08
N SER A 86 -14.58 -6.54 0.34
CA SER A 86 -13.22 -6.23 -0.10
C SER A 86 -13.06 -6.40 -1.62
N LEU A 87 -13.52 -7.52 -2.16
CA LEU A 87 -13.45 -7.82 -3.59
C LEU A 87 -14.20 -6.77 -4.42
N MET A 88 -15.46 -6.48 -4.04
CA MET A 88 -16.31 -5.53 -4.76
C MET A 88 -15.77 -4.10 -4.66
N THR A 89 -15.26 -3.70 -3.50
CA THR A 89 -14.69 -2.35 -3.32
C THR A 89 -13.51 -2.13 -4.25
N ASN A 90 -12.61 -3.10 -4.34
CA ASN A 90 -11.43 -2.97 -5.19
C ASN A 90 -11.81 -3.00 -6.67
N ILE A 91 -12.46 -4.04 -7.16
CA ILE A 91 -12.76 -4.21 -8.59
C ILE A 91 -13.72 -3.14 -9.09
N LYS A 92 -14.91 -3.03 -8.50
CA LYS A 92 -15.94 -2.10 -8.98
C LYS A 92 -15.54 -0.65 -8.75
N GLY A 93 -14.84 -0.36 -7.63
CA GLY A 93 -14.31 0.97 -7.37
C GLY A 93 -13.31 1.41 -8.44
N THR A 94 -12.36 0.53 -8.79
CA THR A 94 -11.37 0.81 -9.85
C THR A 94 -12.02 0.94 -11.22
N GLU A 95 -13.02 0.09 -11.55
CA GLU A 95 -13.78 0.18 -12.80
C GLU A 95 -14.40 1.57 -12.99
N ILE A 96 -15.16 2.05 -11.98
CA ILE A 96 -15.79 3.39 -12.03
C ILE A 96 -14.76 4.49 -12.26
N ILE A 97 -13.65 4.45 -11.55
CA ILE A 97 -12.60 5.47 -11.68
C ILE A 97 -11.95 5.43 -13.08
N LEU A 98 -11.67 4.24 -13.62
CA LEU A 98 -11.10 4.09 -14.97
C LEU A 98 -12.08 4.59 -16.06
N GLU A 99 -13.37 4.26 -15.96
CA GLU A 99 -14.39 4.74 -16.90
C GLU A 99 -14.48 6.27 -16.91
N LEU A 100 -14.47 6.90 -15.73
CA LEU A 100 -14.53 8.34 -15.62
C LEU A 100 -13.23 9.01 -16.06
N CYS A 101 -12.07 8.42 -15.77
CA CYS A 101 -10.79 8.91 -16.29
C CYS A 101 -10.73 8.82 -17.82
N ASP A 102 -11.24 7.74 -18.42
CA ASP A 102 -11.33 7.62 -19.88
C ASP A 102 -12.30 8.63 -20.49
N LYS A 103 -13.47 8.82 -19.88
CA LYS A 103 -14.48 9.82 -20.30
C LYS A 103 -13.87 11.23 -20.42
N TYR A 104 -13.05 11.62 -19.44
CA TYR A 104 -12.44 12.97 -19.35
C TYR A 104 -10.98 13.01 -19.81
N LYS A 105 -10.43 11.89 -20.29
CA LYS A 105 -9.03 11.75 -20.73
C LYS A 105 -8.02 12.23 -19.68
N LYS A 106 -8.26 11.85 -18.41
CA LYS A 106 -7.39 12.21 -17.28
C LYS A 106 -6.31 11.16 -17.08
N SER A 107 -5.07 11.60 -16.84
CA SER A 107 -4.01 10.70 -16.39
C SER A 107 -4.36 10.06 -15.06
N ILE A 108 -3.99 8.80 -14.87
CA ILE A 108 -4.27 8.07 -13.63
C ILE A 108 -3.06 7.25 -13.17
N LEU A 109 -2.81 7.29 -11.85
CA LEU A 109 -1.96 6.32 -11.15
C LEU A 109 -2.85 5.42 -10.29
N ILE A 110 -2.64 4.11 -10.39
CA ILE A 110 -3.33 3.12 -9.55
C ILE A 110 -2.30 2.40 -8.69
N THR A 111 -2.58 2.36 -7.38
CA THR A 111 -1.78 1.58 -6.45
C THR A 111 -2.25 0.12 -6.45
N SER A 112 -1.32 -0.77 -6.78
CA SER A 112 -1.41 -2.20 -6.61
C SER A 112 -0.53 -2.66 -5.44
N THR A 113 -0.25 -3.92 -5.34
CA THR A 113 0.36 -4.55 -4.18
C THR A 113 1.29 -5.69 -4.56
N SER A 114 2.30 -5.95 -3.74
CA SER A 114 3.11 -7.17 -3.83
C SER A 114 2.32 -8.47 -3.57
N GLU A 115 1.10 -8.37 -3.05
CA GLU A 115 0.22 -9.53 -2.87
C GLU A 115 -0.15 -10.21 -4.20
N VAL A 116 -0.07 -9.50 -5.33
CA VAL A 116 -0.36 -10.06 -6.66
C VAL A 116 0.56 -11.22 -7.01
N TYR A 117 1.77 -11.28 -6.47
CA TYR A 117 2.71 -12.39 -6.70
C TYR A 117 2.32 -13.66 -5.95
N GLY A 118 1.47 -13.56 -4.92
CA GLY A 118 1.01 -14.69 -4.13
C GLY A 118 2.14 -15.47 -3.45
N LYS A 119 2.14 -16.80 -3.59
CA LYS A 119 3.10 -17.73 -3.01
C LYS A 119 4.35 -17.94 -3.87
N ASN A 120 4.63 -17.06 -4.84
CA ASN A 120 5.84 -17.20 -5.65
C ASN A 120 7.09 -17.08 -4.76
N ASN A 121 7.94 -18.11 -4.80
CA ASN A 121 9.18 -18.20 -4.02
C ASN A 121 10.44 -17.84 -4.82
N GLU A 122 10.31 -17.51 -6.10
CA GLU A 122 11.41 -17.10 -6.97
C GLU A 122 11.76 -15.64 -6.73
N VAL A 123 12.47 -15.38 -5.64
CA VAL A 123 12.87 -14.01 -5.25
C VAL A 123 14.27 -13.64 -5.78
N PRO A 124 14.52 -12.37 -6.11
CA PRO A 124 13.63 -11.23 -5.97
C PRO A 124 12.49 -11.21 -7.00
N LEU A 125 11.30 -10.74 -6.57
CA LEU A 125 10.10 -10.65 -7.41
C LEU A 125 10.18 -9.44 -8.34
N SER A 126 10.29 -9.69 -9.64
CA SER A 126 10.24 -8.65 -10.68
C SER A 126 8.82 -8.39 -11.15
N GLU A 127 8.60 -7.30 -11.90
CA GLU A 127 7.28 -6.98 -12.45
C GLU A 127 6.77 -8.01 -13.47
N SER A 128 7.67 -8.80 -14.04
CA SER A 128 7.36 -9.92 -14.97
C SER A 128 7.27 -11.28 -14.29
N SER A 129 7.48 -11.37 -12.97
CA SER A 129 7.38 -12.63 -12.24
C SER A 129 5.96 -13.19 -12.27
N ASP A 130 5.85 -14.51 -12.37
CA ASP A 130 4.57 -15.22 -12.35
C ASP A 130 3.80 -15.03 -11.04
N ARG A 131 2.50 -15.16 -11.12
CA ARG A 131 1.58 -15.15 -9.98
C ARG A 131 1.28 -16.58 -9.57
N VAL A 132 1.56 -16.94 -8.31
CA VAL A 132 1.28 -18.27 -7.76
C VAL A 132 0.29 -18.12 -6.61
N LEU A 133 -0.98 -18.37 -6.85
CA LEU A 133 -2.04 -18.22 -5.84
C LEU A 133 -2.54 -19.57 -5.35
N GLY A 134 -3.20 -19.55 -4.21
CA GLY A 134 -3.96 -20.71 -3.70
C GLY A 134 -5.33 -20.80 -4.36
N SER A 135 -6.20 -21.65 -3.81
CA SER A 135 -7.58 -21.81 -4.25
C SER A 135 -8.33 -20.48 -4.18
N PRO A 136 -9.12 -20.08 -5.22
CA PRO A 136 -9.95 -18.87 -5.19
C PRO A 136 -11.05 -18.91 -4.12
N LEU A 137 -11.32 -20.09 -3.53
CA LEU A 137 -12.27 -20.23 -2.43
C LEU A 137 -11.67 -19.83 -1.06
N LEU A 138 -10.36 -19.59 -1.00
CA LEU A 138 -9.69 -19.09 0.20
C LEU A 138 -9.72 -17.55 0.18
N SER A 139 -10.41 -16.95 1.16
CA SER A 139 -10.54 -15.49 1.28
C SER A 139 -9.20 -14.75 1.30
N ARG A 140 -8.12 -15.44 1.74
CA ARG A 140 -6.74 -14.90 1.76
C ARG A 140 -6.30 -14.33 0.42
N TRP A 141 -6.75 -14.92 -0.69
CA TRP A 141 -6.30 -14.54 -2.03
C TRP A 141 -7.22 -13.56 -2.74
N SER A 142 -8.42 -13.28 -2.20
CA SER A 142 -9.41 -12.38 -2.84
C SER A 142 -8.85 -10.99 -3.12
N TYR A 143 -8.03 -10.44 -2.22
CA TYR A 143 -7.40 -9.15 -2.43
C TYR A 143 -6.35 -9.17 -3.55
N SER A 144 -5.54 -10.23 -3.60
CA SER A 144 -4.56 -10.43 -4.69
C SER A 144 -5.25 -10.56 -6.05
N GLU A 145 -6.37 -11.30 -6.10
CA GLU A 145 -7.18 -11.44 -7.32
C GLU A 145 -7.76 -10.09 -7.75
N ALA A 146 -8.38 -9.36 -6.83
CA ALA A 146 -8.96 -8.06 -7.13
C ALA A 146 -7.91 -7.09 -7.69
N LYS A 147 -6.76 -6.96 -7.02
CA LYS A 147 -5.70 -6.04 -7.46
C LYS A 147 -5.08 -6.44 -8.80
N ALA A 148 -5.03 -7.74 -9.12
CA ALA A 148 -4.59 -8.17 -10.44
C ALA A 148 -5.62 -7.88 -11.54
N VAL A 149 -6.91 -7.97 -11.25
CA VAL A 149 -7.98 -7.53 -12.15
C VAL A 149 -7.88 -6.01 -12.37
N ASP A 150 -7.66 -5.23 -11.30
CA ASP A 150 -7.44 -3.78 -11.40
C ASP A 150 -6.27 -3.43 -12.33
N GLU A 151 -5.12 -4.11 -12.17
CA GLU A 151 -3.96 -3.92 -13.06
C GLU A 151 -4.29 -4.24 -14.51
N SER A 152 -4.98 -5.36 -14.75
CA SER A 152 -5.36 -5.79 -16.11
C SER A 152 -6.31 -4.80 -16.75
N MET A 153 -7.37 -4.37 -16.05
CA MET A 153 -8.30 -3.36 -16.55
C MET A 153 -7.54 -2.08 -16.93
N ALA A 154 -6.73 -1.56 -16.00
CA ALA A 154 -5.98 -0.34 -16.23
C ALA A 154 -5.01 -0.44 -17.41
N TYR A 155 -4.30 -1.56 -17.53
CA TYR A 155 -3.40 -1.81 -18.66
C TYR A 155 -4.13 -1.87 -20.00
N PHE A 156 -5.30 -2.51 -20.08
CA PHE A 156 -6.07 -2.56 -21.31
C PHE A 156 -6.77 -1.23 -21.64
N TYR A 157 -7.14 -0.41 -20.66
CA TYR A 157 -7.52 0.99 -20.91
C TYR A 157 -6.38 1.79 -21.56
N TYR A 158 -5.13 1.55 -21.15
CA TYR A 158 -3.98 2.14 -21.83
C TYR A 158 -3.82 1.60 -23.25
N GLN A 159 -3.85 0.27 -23.46
CA GLN A 159 -3.59 -0.35 -24.75
C GLN A 159 -4.67 -0.04 -25.79
N GLU A 160 -5.94 -0.09 -25.42
CA GLU A 160 -7.05 -0.03 -26.35
C GLU A 160 -7.64 1.38 -26.50
N LYS A 161 -7.54 2.21 -25.45
CA LYS A 161 -8.15 3.54 -25.40
C LYS A 161 -7.15 4.69 -25.26
N GLY A 162 -5.86 4.38 -25.13
CA GLY A 162 -4.79 5.38 -24.99
C GLY A 162 -4.84 6.16 -23.67
N LEU A 163 -5.54 5.65 -22.65
CA LEU A 163 -5.58 6.29 -21.34
C LEU A 163 -4.18 6.29 -20.70
N GLN A 164 -3.72 7.43 -20.21
CA GLN A 164 -2.40 7.54 -19.59
C GLN A 164 -2.39 6.93 -18.18
N VAL A 165 -2.21 5.62 -18.13
CA VAL A 165 -2.21 4.83 -16.89
C VAL A 165 -0.78 4.63 -16.41
N ARG A 166 -0.58 4.69 -15.08
CA ARG A 166 0.64 4.27 -14.37
C ARG A 166 0.26 3.34 -13.26
N LEU A 167 1.03 2.27 -13.07
CA LEU A 167 0.77 1.23 -12.07
C LEU A 167 1.96 1.09 -11.13
N VAL A 168 1.70 0.91 -9.84
CA VAL A 168 2.72 0.65 -8.85
C VAL A 168 2.31 -0.51 -7.94
N ARG A 169 3.21 -1.46 -7.72
CA ARG A 169 3.07 -2.55 -6.76
C ARG A 169 3.83 -2.20 -5.49
N LEU A 170 3.10 -1.79 -4.46
CA LEU A 170 3.70 -1.44 -3.18
C LEU A 170 4.06 -2.69 -2.38
N PHE A 171 5.31 -2.77 -1.95
CA PHE A 171 5.80 -3.75 -0.98
C PHE A 171 5.76 -3.11 0.41
N ASN A 172 5.53 -3.91 1.44
CA ASN A 172 5.38 -3.53 2.86
C ASN A 172 5.87 -2.11 3.19
N THR A 173 5.06 -1.13 2.84
CA THR A 173 5.30 0.27 3.20
C THR A 173 4.93 0.47 4.66
N VAL A 174 5.83 1.12 5.41
CA VAL A 174 5.71 1.35 6.85
C VAL A 174 6.14 2.77 7.22
N GLY A 175 5.66 3.29 8.34
CA GLY A 175 6.05 4.63 8.79
C GLY A 175 5.02 5.27 9.72
N PRO A 176 5.23 6.55 10.09
CA PRO A 176 4.28 7.34 10.86
C PRO A 176 2.88 7.35 10.25
N ARG A 177 1.83 7.47 11.05
CA ARG A 177 0.40 7.43 10.69
C ARG A 177 -0.13 6.05 10.28
N GLN A 178 0.71 5.01 10.20
CA GLN A 178 0.23 3.65 9.95
C GLN A 178 -0.46 3.08 11.19
N VAL A 179 -1.67 2.54 11.02
CA VAL A 179 -2.46 1.95 12.12
C VAL A 179 -2.18 0.45 12.22
N GLY A 180 -1.82 -0.02 13.42
CA GLY A 180 -1.46 -1.43 13.64
C GLY A 180 -2.63 -2.43 13.69
N HIS A 181 -3.89 -1.96 13.74
CA HIS A 181 -5.07 -2.81 13.94
C HIS A 181 -5.36 -3.81 12.81
N TYR A 182 -4.83 -3.60 11.62
CA TYR A 182 -5.11 -4.42 10.43
C TYR A 182 -4.07 -5.51 10.17
N GLY A 183 -3.29 -5.91 11.18
CA GLY A 183 -2.29 -6.99 11.04
C GLY A 183 -0.90 -6.50 10.60
N MET A 184 -0.64 -5.19 10.64
CA MET A 184 0.64 -4.60 10.27
C MET A 184 1.68 -4.83 11.37
N VAL A 185 2.71 -5.67 11.09
CA VAL A 185 3.64 -6.17 12.10
C VAL A 185 4.49 -5.07 12.74
N VAL A 186 5.06 -4.14 11.94
CA VAL A 186 5.99 -3.12 12.46
C VAL A 186 5.31 -2.17 13.45
N PRO A 187 4.19 -1.47 13.12
CA PRO A 187 3.55 -0.58 14.07
C PRO A 187 3.00 -1.32 15.30
N ARG A 188 2.57 -2.59 15.14
CA ARG A 188 2.14 -3.43 16.27
C ARG A 188 3.29 -3.71 17.24
N PHE A 189 4.45 -4.13 16.72
CA PHE A 189 5.63 -4.41 17.53
C PHE A 189 6.18 -3.15 18.21
N VAL A 190 6.30 -2.03 17.47
CA VAL A 190 6.75 -0.76 18.07
C VAL A 190 5.80 -0.31 19.17
N THR A 191 4.48 -0.37 18.95
CA THR A 191 3.50 0.00 19.98
C THR A 191 3.59 -0.89 21.23
N ALA A 192 3.84 -2.19 21.07
CA ALA A 192 4.02 -3.12 22.18
C ALA A 192 5.32 -2.82 22.93
N ALA A 193 6.43 -2.64 22.20
CA ALA A 193 7.74 -2.33 22.76
C ALA A 193 7.74 -1.04 23.59
N LEU A 194 7.15 0.04 23.09
CA LEU A 194 7.02 1.31 23.82
C LEU A 194 6.23 1.19 25.13
N LYS A 195 5.42 0.15 25.28
CA LYS A 195 4.62 -0.14 26.47
C LYS A 195 5.22 -1.26 27.32
N ASN A 196 6.41 -1.75 26.97
CA ASN A 196 7.05 -2.92 27.58
C ASN A 196 6.12 -4.16 27.63
N LYS A 197 5.27 -4.31 26.61
CA LYS A 197 4.40 -5.48 26.47
C LYS A 197 5.04 -6.52 25.54
N PRO A 198 4.73 -7.83 25.70
CA PRO A 198 5.29 -8.86 24.84
C PRO A 198 5.03 -8.60 23.34
N LEU A 199 6.05 -8.88 22.51
CA LEU A 199 5.92 -8.85 21.05
C LEU A 199 5.47 -10.23 20.56
N SER A 200 4.24 -10.32 20.07
CA SER A 200 3.66 -11.59 19.62
C SER A 200 4.15 -11.92 18.20
N VAL A 201 5.06 -12.88 18.08
CA VAL A 201 5.57 -13.44 16.83
C VAL A 201 4.74 -14.67 16.46
N TYR A 202 4.13 -14.68 15.28
CA TYR A 202 3.29 -15.78 14.83
C TYR A 202 4.12 -16.87 14.13
N GLY A 203 3.97 -18.12 14.56
CA GLY A 203 4.77 -19.26 14.12
C GLY A 203 6.22 -19.16 14.61
N SER A 204 7.17 -19.64 13.79
CA SER A 204 8.62 -19.58 14.09
C SER A 204 9.21 -18.18 13.97
N GLY A 205 8.58 -17.29 13.21
CA GLY A 205 9.12 -15.98 12.87
C GLY A 205 10.16 -15.98 11.75
N ASP A 206 10.33 -17.08 11.04
CA ASP A 206 11.32 -17.23 9.95
C ASP A 206 10.90 -16.55 8.64
N GLN A 207 9.64 -16.09 8.55
CA GLN A 207 9.14 -15.41 7.33
C GLN A 207 9.99 -14.17 7.03
N ILE A 208 10.49 -14.09 5.79
CA ILE A 208 11.32 -12.99 5.33
C ILE A 208 10.46 -11.86 4.76
N ARG A 209 10.72 -10.65 5.22
CA ARG A 209 10.07 -9.41 4.73
C ARG A 209 11.13 -8.34 4.45
N CYS A 210 10.71 -7.36 3.66
CA CYS A 210 11.44 -6.13 3.43
C CYS A 210 10.50 -4.97 3.76
N PHE A 211 11.01 -3.91 4.37
CA PHE A 211 10.20 -2.77 4.80
C PHE A 211 10.70 -1.48 4.16
N CYS A 212 9.82 -0.75 3.50
CA CYS A 212 10.09 0.52 2.86
C CYS A 212 9.46 1.65 3.67
N HIS A 213 10.22 2.71 3.94
CA HIS A 213 9.66 3.88 4.61
C HIS A 213 8.63 4.59 3.72
N VAL A 214 7.56 5.10 4.31
CA VAL A 214 6.50 5.79 3.56
C VAL A 214 7.01 7.00 2.79
N SER A 215 8.01 7.72 3.30
CA SER A 215 8.62 8.85 2.57
C SER A 215 9.36 8.40 1.32
N ASP A 216 10.04 7.24 1.35
CA ASP A 216 10.65 6.65 0.15
C ASP A 216 9.58 6.21 -0.85
N ALA A 217 8.49 5.60 -0.38
CA ALA A 217 7.38 5.23 -1.25
C ALA A 217 6.73 6.46 -1.90
N VAL A 218 6.48 7.53 -1.14
CA VAL A 218 5.93 8.79 -1.66
C VAL A 218 6.88 9.42 -2.69
N ARG A 219 8.19 9.43 -2.44
CA ARG A 219 9.19 9.90 -3.41
C ARG A 219 9.14 9.11 -4.71
N ALA A 220 8.97 7.77 -4.63
CA ALA A 220 8.77 6.94 -5.82
C ALA A 220 7.48 7.31 -6.57
N LEU A 221 6.36 7.47 -5.84
CA LEU A 221 5.07 7.84 -6.44
C LEU A 221 5.18 9.18 -7.19
N LEU A 222 5.85 10.18 -6.61
CA LEU A 222 6.08 11.48 -7.27
C LEU A 222 6.89 11.32 -8.56
N LEU A 223 7.96 10.53 -8.56
CA LEU A 223 8.74 10.26 -9.78
C LEU A 223 7.93 9.53 -10.85
N VAL A 224 7.06 8.60 -10.46
CA VAL A 224 6.17 7.87 -11.38
C VAL A 224 5.14 8.80 -12.01
N ILE A 225 4.50 9.68 -11.24
CA ILE A 225 3.47 10.60 -11.80
C ILE A 225 4.09 11.67 -12.70
N ASP A 226 5.31 12.10 -12.43
CA ASP A 226 5.98 13.17 -13.17
C ASP A 226 6.68 12.66 -14.45
N SER A 227 6.77 11.33 -14.68
CA SER A 227 7.49 10.77 -15.81
C SER A 227 6.58 10.19 -16.89
N ASP A 228 6.76 10.65 -18.13
CA ASP A 228 6.10 10.05 -19.30
C ASP A 228 6.60 8.63 -19.59
N LYS A 229 7.84 8.29 -19.16
CA LYS A 229 8.39 6.93 -19.27
C LYS A 229 7.62 5.91 -18.42
N ALA A 230 6.82 6.37 -17.48
CA ALA A 230 6.01 5.52 -16.63
C ALA A 230 4.62 5.20 -17.20
N ILE A 231 4.22 5.86 -18.29
CA ILE A 231 2.92 5.62 -18.92
C ILE A 231 2.85 4.19 -19.48
N GLY A 232 1.79 3.47 -19.15
CA GLY A 232 1.59 2.06 -19.52
C GLY A 232 2.54 1.09 -18.81
N GLN A 233 3.24 1.54 -17.76
CA GLN A 233 4.20 0.71 -17.03
C GLN A 233 3.70 0.36 -15.64
N VAL A 234 4.19 -0.77 -15.12
CA VAL A 234 4.08 -1.14 -13.71
C VAL A 234 5.47 -1.11 -13.08
N PHE A 235 5.56 -0.63 -11.82
CA PHE A 235 6.81 -0.59 -11.05
C PHE A 235 6.62 -1.17 -9.66
N ASN A 236 7.57 -1.99 -9.24
CA ASN A 236 7.71 -2.40 -7.85
C ASN A 236 8.32 -1.25 -7.03
N ILE A 237 7.65 -0.89 -5.94
CA ILE A 237 8.15 0.10 -4.97
C ILE A 237 8.34 -0.61 -3.64
N GLY A 238 9.56 -0.66 -3.14
CA GLY A 238 9.89 -1.36 -1.91
C GLY A 238 11.37 -1.24 -1.56
N ASN A 239 11.73 -1.82 -0.43
CA ASN A 239 13.11 -1.98 -0.01
C ASN A 239 13.51 -3.46 -0.19
N ASN A 240 14.75 -3.73 -0.58
CA ASN A 240 15.26 -5.09 -0.80
C ASN A 240 16.10 -5.63 0.37
N GLN A 241 16.23 -4.87 1.47
CA GLN A 241 16.89 -5.35 2.70
C GLN A 241 15.96 -6.35 3.40
N GLN A 242 16.41 -7.59 3.46
CA GLN A 242 15.67 -8.72 4.00
C GLN A 242 15.85 -8.81 5.53
N ILE A 243 14.77 -9.12 6.23
CA ILE A 243 14.78 -9.41 7.66
C ILE A 243 13.69 -10.45 7.98
N SER A 244 13.98 -11.40 8.88
CA SER A 244 12.96 -12.29 9.42
C SER A 244 12.07 -11.55 10.45
N ILE A 245 10.86 -12.06 10.67
CA ILE A 245 9.95 -11.47 11.67
C ILE A 245 10.54 -11.60 13.08
N MET A 246 11.29 -12.67 13.37
CA MET A 246 11.98 -12.86 14.64
C MET A 246 13.11 -11.82 14.83
N GLU A 247 13.93 -11.60 13.81
CA GLU A 247 15.00 -10.59 13.84
C GLU A 247 14.40 -9.17 13.93
N LEU A 248 13.28 -8.90 13.25
CA LEU A 248 12.55 -7.64 13.36
C LEU A 248 12.11 -7.38 14.81
N ALA A 249 11.56 -8.39 15.49
CA ALA A 249 11.14 -8.23 16.88
C ALA A 249 12.32 -7.87 17.80
N LYS A 250 13.44 -8.58 17.65
CA LYS A 250 14.69 -8.28 18.39
C LYS A 250 15.18 -6.88 18.09
N LYS A 251 15.19 -6.49 16.82
CA LYS A 251 15.65 -5.17 16.37
C LYS A 251 14.78 -4.04 16.93
N ILE A 252 13.46 -4.23 16.99
CA ILE A 252 12.56 -3.23 17.57
C ILE A 252 12.82 -3.06 19.07
N ILE A 253 12.99 -4.15 19.81
CA ILE A 253 13.34 -4.10 21.25
C ILE A 253 14.64 -3.31 21.45
N GLU A 254 15.68 -3.63 20.66
CA GLU A 254 16.97 -2.93 20.71
C GLU A 254 16.83 -1.42 20.45
N VAL A 255 16.19 -1.04 19.32
CA VAL A 255 16.10 0.37 18.88
C VAL A 255 15.21 1.22 19.79
N THR A 256 14.21 0.60 20.43
CA THR A 256 13.30 1.29 21.36
C THR A 256 13.76 1.23 22.84
N ASP A 257 14.90 0.61 23.10
CA ASP A 257 15.40 0.36 24.48
C ASP A 257 14.32 -0.26 25.39
N SER A 258 13.59 -1.23 24.85
CA SER A 258 12.44 -1.85 25.53
C SER A 258 12.85 -3.08 26.33
N SER A 259 12.21 -3.30 27.48
CA SER A 259 12.31 -4.53 28.27
C SER A 259 11.30 -5.62 27.84
N SER A 260 10.66 -5.47 26.68
CA SER A 260 9.67 -6.43 26.19
C SER A 260 10.28 -7.80 25.91
N GLU A 261 9.50 -8.84 26.21
CA GLU A 261 9.81 -10.21 25.80
C GLU A 261 9.21 -10.52 24.44
N ILE A 262 9.74 -11.56 23.77
CA ILE A 262 9.17 -12.09 22.52
C ILE A 262 8.34 -13.32 22.86
N GLU A 263 7.05 -13.29 22.53
CA GLU A 263 6.12 -14.40 22.70
C GLU A 263 5.81 -15.05 21.36
N GLN A 264 6.15 -16.32 21.19
CA GLN A 264 5.79 -17.09 19.98
C GLN A 264 4.38 -17.65 20.12
N ILE A 265 3.52 -17.30 19.17
CA ILE A 265 2.13 -17.77 19.11
C ILE A 265 1.98 -18.70 17.92
N PRO A 266 1.53 -19.96 18.11
CA PRO A 266 1.26 -20.88 17.00
C PRO A 266 0.30 -20.26 15.97
N TYR A 267 0.52 -20.56 14.68
CA TYR A 267 -0.29 -20.00 13.58
C TYR A 267 -1.77 -20.34 13.73
N GLU A 268 -2.09 -21.54 14.23
CA GLU A 268 -3.46 -22.01 14.42
C GLU A 268 -4.24 -21.21 15.47
N LYS A 269 -3.50 -20.50 16.37
CA LYS A 269 -4.11 -19.58 17.35
C LYS A 269 -4.25 -18.15 16.80
N ALA A 270 -3.42 -17.79 15.83
CA ALA A 270 -3.37 -16.45 15.28
C ALA A 270 -4.31 -16.24 14.08
N TYR A 271 -4.57 -17.29 13.32
CA TYR A 271 -5.33 -17.24 12.07
C TYR A 271 -6.35 -18.39 11.98
N PRO A 272 -7.43 -18.21 11.18
CA PRO A 272 -8.37 -19.29 10.88
C PRO A 272 -7.68 -20.48 10.20
N ALA A 273 -8.28 -21.68 10.34
CA ALA A 273 -7.81 -22.89 9.67
C ALA A 273 -7.68 -22.68 8.15
N GLY A 274 -6.56 -23.16 7.58
CA GLY A 274 -6.27 -23.01 6.14
C GLY A 274 -5.70 -21.67 5.74
N PHE A 275 -5.34 -20.78 6.69
CA PHE A 275 -4.62 -19.56 6.37
C PHE A 275 -3.25 -19.88 5.77
N GLU A 276 -3.00 -19.36 4.57
CA GLU A 276 -1.71 -19.44 3.87
C GLU A 276 -0.96 -18.11 3.97
N ASP A 277 0.36 -18.17 4.21
CA ASP A 277 1.22 -16.98 4.19
C ASP A 277 2.37 -17.14 3.20
N MET A 278 2.87 -16.02 2.73
CA MET A 278 4.06 -15.97 1.88
C MET A 278 5.31 -16.09 2.74
N GLN A 279 6.16 -17.09 2.44
CA GLN A 279 7.40 -17.30 3.18
C GLN A 279 8.43 -16.18 2.91
N ARG A 280 8.54 -15.74 1.66
CA ARG A 280 9.48 -14.69 1.26
C ARG A 280 8.78 -13.65 0.38
N ARG A 281 9.00 -12.37 0.67
CA ARG A 281 8.47 -11.25 -0.13
C ARG A 281 9.54 -10.19 -0.29
N VAL A 282 10.35 -10.35 -1.35
CA VAL A 282 11.52 -9.52 -1.65
C VAL A 282 11.35 -8.90 -3.03
N PRO A 283 11.27 -7.56 -3.16
CA PRO A 283 11.12 -6.91 -4.45
C PRO A 283 12.41 -6.91 -5.26
N ASP A 284 12.29 -7.07 -6.57
CA ASP A 284 13.25 -6.53 -7.52
C ASP A 284 12.83 -5.07 -7.83
N ILE A 285 13.72 -4.13 -7.52
CA ILE A 285 13.55 -2.70 -7.77
C ILE A 285 14.44 -2.18 -8.90
N SER A 286 15.03 -3.08 -9.69
CA SER A 286 15.95 -2.72 -10.77
C SER A 286 15.28 -1.87 -11.84
N LYS A 287 14.02 -2.19 -12.19
CA LYS A 287 13.26 -1.45 -13.21
C LYS A 287 13.06 0.00 -12.82
N ILE A 288 12.52 0.29 -11.63
CA ILE A 288 12.29 1.67 -11.20
C ILE A 288 13.60 2.44 -11.05
N LYS A 289 14.66 1.78 -10.59
CA LYS A 289 15.99 2.39 -10.50
C LYS A 289 16.56 2.76 -11.88
N GLN A 290 16.43 1.89 -12.87
CA GLN A 290 16.92 2.13 -14.23
C GLN A 290 16.10 3.21 -14.97
N VAL A 291 14.79 3.18 -14.84
CA VAL A 291 13.88 4.07 -15.61
C VAL A 291 13.75 5.45 -14.95
N LEU A 292 13.64 5.49 -13.62
CA LEU A 292 13.31 6.70 -12.86
C LEU A 292 14.41 7.14 -11.88
N GLY A 293 15.52 6.41 -11.75
CA GLY A 293 16.62 6.74 -10.85
C GLY A 293 16.29 6.59 -9.36
N TRP A 294 15.18 5.92 -9.01
CA TRP A 294 14.75 5.78 -7.63
C TRP A 294 15.40 4.56 -6.94
N ALA A 295 15.75 4.75 -5.67
CA ALA A 295 16.08 3.69 -4.72
C ALA A 295 15.63 4.10 -3.31
N PRO A 296 15.33 3.15 -2.40
CA PRO A 296 15.02 3.47 -1.01
C PRO A 296 16.28 3.98 -0.30
N GLU A 297 16.13 4.99 0.57
CA GLU A 297 17.23 5.64 1.28
C GLU A 297 17.16 5.44 2.79
N ILE A 298 15.94 5.21 3.32
CA ILE A 298 15.71 5.14 4.76
C ILE A 298 15.85 3.69 5.23
N ASN A 299 16.75 3.46 6.18
CA ASN A 299 17.00 2.14 6.75
C ASN A 299 15.97 1.75 7.83
N LEU A 300 15.99 0.47 8.24
CA LEU A 300 15.02 -0.06 9.20
C LEU A 300 15.10 0.60 10.59
N ASP A 301 16.29 0.95 11.05
CA ASP A 301 16.48 1.62 12.35
C ASP A 301 15.78 2.98 12.37
N GLN A 302 15.92 3.75 11.29
CA GLN A 302 15.24 5.03 11.17
C GLN A 302 13.73 4.86 11.05
N ILE A 303 13.26 3.85 10.30
CA ILE A 303 11.82 3.49 10.23
C ILE A 303 11.25 3.27 11.63
N ILE A 304 11.93 2.46 12.46
CA ILE A 304 11.48 2.14 13.82
C ILE A 304 11.45 3.42 14.69
N LYS A 305 12.50 4.24 14.63
CA LYS A 305 12.58 5.51 15.36
C LYS A 305 11.46 6.47 14.99
N ASP A 306 11.17 6.62 13.69
CA ASP A 306 10.14 7.54 13.22
C ASP A 306 8.73 7.10 13.65
N ILE A 307 8.46 5.78 13.62
CA ILE A 307 7.20 5.22 14.13
C ILE A 307 7.10 5.40 15.64
N ALA A 308 8.18 5.14 16.40
CA ALA A 308 8.21 5.32 17.84
C ALA A 308 7.95 6.78 18.23
N ALA A 309 8.66 7.73 17.62
CA ALA A 309 8.48 9.17 17.84
C ALA A 309 7.07 9.67 17.52
N PHE A 310 6.41 9.10 16.49
CA PHE A 310 5.03 9.41 16.17
C PHE A 310 4.04 8.83 17.19
N SER A 311 4.30 7.63 17.71
CA SER A 311 3.41 6.92 18.63
C SER A 311 3.43 7.48 20.06
N THR A 312 4.40 8.34 20.40
CA THR A 312 4.53 8.99 21.70
C THR A 312 3.94 10.40 21.74
N LYS A 313 3.49 10.92 20.59
CA LYS A 313 2.74 12.19 20.46
C LYS A 313 1.25 11.95 20.60
#